data_42dc03abffd2d68142ae2830565e0e06
#
_entry.id   42dc03abffd2d68142ae2830565e0e06
#
_cell.length_a   1.000
_cell.length_b   1.000
_cell.length_c   1.000
_cell.angle_alpha   90.00
_cell.angle_beta   90.00
_cell.angle_gamma   90.00
#
_symmetry.space_group_name_H-M   'P 1'
#
loop_
_entity.id
_entity.type
_entity.pdbx_description
1 polymer ?
#
loop_
_entity_poly.entity_id
_entity_poly.type
_entity_poly.pdbx_seq_one_letter_code
_entity_poly.pdbx_strand_id
1 'polypeptide(L)'
;KGVNWQDETFNPTWSQDHSLSIMGGTDDSKYNASFSRYIENGIFKNSGFDKTTGKFRLDQKLSKSLSFNITVNYALTNRKGVGTSADSGRFNMLAQILSARPTGGLKLTDDELLDSAIDPEMLESGESLAQVNPVKQTESVTNTKRAEMWSGNGSISWQIIKGLTFKTAGTYNTTNNRTNIFYKDGSKEAYRNGQKPYGRTQMGRDVRWTNFNNLTWKQKVK
;
A
#
# COMPACT_ATOMS: atom_id res chain seq x y z
N LYS A 1 -18.01 -34.85 6.72
CA LYS A 1 -17.01 -34.61 5.67
C LYS A 1 -16.16 -33.41 6.03
N GLY A 2 -15.84 -32.96 7.08
CA GLY A 2 -14.98 -31.89 7.50
C GLY A 2 -14.97 -30.61 6.65
N VAL A 3 -14.77 -29.47 7.25
CA VAL A 3 -14.63 -28.17 6.58
C VAL A 3 -13.19 -28.02 6.08
N ASN A 4 -13.00 -27.74 4.77
CA ASN A 4 -11.72 -27.34 4.23
C ASN A 4 -11.58 -25.81 4.29
N TRP A 5 -11.00 -25.33 5.37
CA TRP A 5 -10.85 -23.90 5.62
C TRP A 5 -10.03 -23.16 4.55
N GLN A 6 -9.16 -23.85 3.83
CA GLN A 6 -8.41 -23.23 2.74
C GLN A 6 -9.31 -22.92 1.55
N ASP A 7 -10.18 -23.88 1.16
CA ASP A 7 -11.15 -23.67 0.08
C ASP A 7 -12.16 -22.58 0.43
N GLU A 8 -12.54 -22.48 1.71
CA GLU A 8 -13.48 -21.48 2.19
C GLU A 8 -12.87 -20.06 2.28
N THR A 9 -11.56 -19.94 2.42
CA THR A 9 -10.90 -18.64 2.64
C THR A 9 -10.12 -18.14 1.45
N PHE A 10 -9.68 -19.02 0.54
CA PHE A 10 -8.92 -18.65 -0.63
C PHE A 10 -9.79 -18.58 -1.88
N ASN A 11 -9.48 -17.62 -2.76
CA ASN A 11 -10.06 -17.53 -4.09
C ASN A 11 -8.94 -17.48 -5.12
N PRO A 12 -9.08 -18.19 -6.26
CA PRO A 12 -8.24 -17.93 -7.41
C PRO A 12 -8.44 -16.47 -7.83
N THR A 13 -7.35 -15.78 -8.04
CA THR A 13 -7.41 -14.36 -8.39
C THR A 13 -6.45 -14.04 -9.53
N TRP A 14 -6.65 -12.91 -10.15
CA TRP A 14 -5.84 -12.39 -11.21
C TRP A 14 -5.48 -10.93 -10.96
N SER A 15 -4.34 -10.51 -11.50
CA SER A 15 -3.87 -9.14 -11.44
C SER A 15 -3.93 -8.49 -12.83
N GLN A 16 -4.06 -7.17 -12.82
CA GLN A 16 -4.04 -6.33 -14.02
C GLN A 16 -2.96 -5.28 -13.87
N ASP A 17 -2.19 -5.05 -14.92
CA ASP A 17 -1.27 -3.92 -15.02
C ASP A 17 -1.52 -3.18 -16.34
N HIS A 18 -1.87 -1.92 -16.21
CA HIS A 18 -2.11 -1.02 -17.34
C HIS A 18 -1.12 0.13 -17.25
N SER A 19 -0.39 0.38 -18.33
CA SER A 19 0.53 1.49 -18.42
C SER A 19 0.39 2.23 -19.75
N LEU A 20 0.49 3.55 -19.67
CA LEU A 20 0.50 4.44 -20.81
C LEU A 20 1.64 5.43 -20.65
N SER A 21 2.42 5.66 -21.69
CA SER A 21 3.44 6.70 -21.69
C SER A 21 3.44 7.47 -22.99
N ILE A 22 3.68 8.77 -22.89
CA ILE A 22 3.81 9.68 -24.00
C ILE A 22 5.13 10.43 -23.81
N MET A 23 5.93 10.49 -24.85
CA MET A 23 7.17 11.27 -24.87
C MET A 23 7.28 12.03 -26.18
N GLY A 24 7.90 13.18 -26.10
CA GLY A 24 8.13 14.01 -27.27
C GLY A 24 9.02 15.20 -26.95
N GLY A 25 9.24 16.01 -27.96
CA GLY A 25 9.99 17.25 -27.79
C GLY A 25 10.73 17.69 -29.03
N THR A 26 11.50 18.73 -28.83
CA THR A 26 12.43 19.35 -29.77
C THR A 26 13.83 19.34 -29.19
N ASP A 27 14.81 19.97 -29.85
CA ASP A 27 16.15 20.14 -29.30
C ASP A 27 16.18 21.00 -28.02
N ASP A 28 15.18 21.86 -27.82
CA ASP A 28 15.10 22.77 -26.69
C ASP A 28 14.09 22.38 -25.63
N SER A 29 13.14 21.51 -25.97
CA SER A 29 12.09 21.05 -25.07
C SER A 29 11.90 19.54 -25.18
N LYS A 30 11.99 18.83 -24.08
CA LYS A 30 11.71 17.38 -24.02
C LYS A 30 10.77 17.09 -22.87
N TYR A 31 9.73 16.32 -23.14
CA TYR A 31 8.79 15.90 -22.12
C TYR A 31 8.55 14.40 -22.16
N ASN A 32 8.21 13.88 -21.00
CA ASN A 32 7.75 12.51 -20.80
C ASN A 32 6.63 12.53 -19.77
N ALA A 33 5.49 11.94 -20.11
CA ALA A 33 4.40 11.73 -19.21
C ALA A 33 4.05 10.24 -19.20
N SER A 34 3.87 9.67 -18.03
CA SER A 34 3.45 8.28 -17.88
C SER A 34 2.41 8.13 -16.80
N PHE A 35 1.52 7.17 -17.00
CA PHE A 35 0.49 6.77 -16.06
C PHE A 35 0.48 5.25 -15.99
N SER A 36 0.34 4.69 -14.77
CA SER A 36 0.09 3.26 -14.63
C SER A 36 -0.93 2.97 -13.54
N ARG A 37 -1.67 1.89 -13.75
CA ARG A 37 -2.64 1.33 -12.81
C ARG A 37 -2.41 -0.15 -12.66
N TYR A 38 -2.03 -0.58 -11.46
CA TYR A 38 -1.91 -1.97 -11.06
C TYR A 38 -3.05 -2.32 -10.11
N ILE A 39 -3.72 -3.44 -10.37
CA ILE A 39 -4.83 -3.96 -9.55
C ILE A 39 -4.54 -5.43 -9.28
N GLU A 40 -4.55 -5.79 -8.02
CA GLU A 40 -4.36 -7.16 -7.55
C GLU A 40 -5.47 -7.49 -6.55
N ASN A 41 -6.29 -8.47 -6.87
CA ASN A 41 -7.18 -9.09 -5.90
C ASN A 41 -6.37 -10.12 -5.11
N GLY A 42 -6.41 -10.05 -3.79
CA GLY A 42 -5.68 -10.99 -2.97
C GLY A 42 -6.31 -12.38 -2.98
N ILE A 43 -5.49 -13.40 -2.78
CA ILE A 43 -5.95 -14.80 -2.66
C ILE A 43 -6.87 -15.01 -1.46
N PHE A 44 -6.70 -14.25 -0.39
CA PHE A 44 -7.64 -14.24 0.74
C PHE A 44 -8.87 -13.42 0.40
N LYS A 45 -10.04 -13.93 0.76
CA LYS A 45 -11.31 -13.18 0.66
C LYS A 45 -11.16 -11.80 1.31
N ASN A 46 -11.76 -10.77 0.69
CA ASN A 46 -11.72 -9.37 1.17
C ASN A 46 -10.33 -8.74 1.23
N SER A 47 -9.32 -9.31 0.58
CA SER A 47 -7.99 -8.71 0.46
C SER A 47 -7.71 -8.19 -0.94
N GLY A 48 -6.75 -7.28 -1.06
CA GLY A 48 -6.34 -6.75 -2.35
C GLY A 48 -5.37 -5.58 -2.22
N PHE A 49 -4.76 -5.27 -3.34
CA PHE A 49 -3.83 -4.17 -3.49
C PHE A 49 -4.06 -3.46 -4.82
N ASP A 50 -4.16 -2.16 -4.80
CA ASP A 50 -4.15 -1.35 -6.01
C ASP A 50 -3.17 -0.19 -5.89
N LYS A 51 -2.52 0.10 -7.00
CA LYS A 51 -1.55 1.17 -7.10
C LYS A 51 -1.79 1.96 -8.38
N THR A 52 -1.87 3.27 -8.23
CA THR A 52 -1.90 4.21 -9.34
C THR A 52 -0.64 5.05 -9.29
N THR A 53 0.06 5.20 -10.39
CA THR A 53 1.21 6.10 -10.48
C THR A 53 1.06 7.04 -11.67
N GLY A 54 1.57 8.25 -11.49
CA GLY A 54 1.71 9.24 -12.53
C GLY A 54 3.10 9.85 -12.48
N LYS A 55 3.70 10.09 -13.61
CA LYS A 55 4.99 10.79 -13.72
C LYS A 55 4.92 11.77 -14.86
N PHE A 56 5.43 12.97 -14.59
CA PHE A 56 5.65 13.99 -15.61
C PHE A 56 7.08 14.51 -15.48
N ARG A 57 7.77 14.62 -16.60
CA ARG A 57 9.10 15.22 -16.70
C ARG A 57 9.12 16.21 -17.86
N LEU A 58 9.71 17.36 -17.61
CA LEU A 58 9.98 18.38 -18.60
C LEU A 58 11.44 18.84 -18.45
N ASP A 59 12.18 18.79 -19.53
CA ASP A 59 13.51 19.40 -19.66
C ASP A 59 13.38 20.50 -20.71
N GLN A 60 13.68 21.74 -20.33
CA GLN A 60 13.48 22.92 -21.16
C GLN A 60 14.74 23.80 -21.18
N LYS A 61 15.22 24.12 -22.37
CA LYS A 61 16.18 25.21 -22.60
C LYS A 61 15.41 26.48 -22.92
N LEU A 62 15.56 27.49 -22.09
CA LEU A 62 14.95 28.79 -22.29
C LEU A 62 15.83 29.71 -23.17
N SER A 63 17.14 29.49 -23.09
CA SER A 63 18.13 30.18 -23.92
C SER A 63 19.42 29.36 -24.00
N LYS A 64 20.44 29.88 -24.72
CA LYS A 64 21.77 29.25 -24.75
C LYS A 64 22.45 29.19 -23.37
N SER A 65 22.01 30.04 -22.43
CA SER A 65 22.63 30.15 -21.10
C SER A 65 21.71 29.69 -19.97
N LEU A 66 20.41 29.44 -20.24
CA LEU A 66 19.40 29.13 -19.18
C LEU A 66 18.61 27.90 -19.56
N SER A 67 18.61 26.92 -18.67
CA SER A 67 17.77 25.71 -18.77
C SER A 67 17.17 25.36 -17.44
N PHE A 68 16.02 24.69 -17.47
CA PHE A 68 15.42 24.09 -16.29
C PHE A 68 14.92 22.68 -16.59
N ASN A 69 14.81 21.90 -15.54
CA ASN A 69 14.07 20.65 -15.57
C ASN A 69 13.12 20.58 -14.36
N ILE A 70 12.02 19.87 -14.56
CA ILE A 70 11.07 19.54 -13.50
C ILE A 70 10.65 18.09 -13.69
N THR A 71 10.53 17.37 -12.58
CA THR A 71 9.93 16.04 -12.54
C THR A 71 8.94 16.00 -11.40
N VAL A 72 7.72 15.55 -11.69
CA VAL A 72 6.67 15.34 -10.70
C VAL A 72 6.26 13.89 -10.76
N ASN A 73 6.22 13.23 -9.62
CA ASN A 73 5.74 11.87 -9.48
C ASN A 73 4.57 11.87 -8.49
N TYR A 74 3.58 11.09 -8.81
CA TYR A 74 2.44 10.78 -7.96
C TYR A 74 2.33 9.28 -7.78
N ALA A 75 2.04 8.83 -6.58
CA ALA A 75 1.71 7.44 -6.31
C ALA A 75 0.59 7.38 -5.27
N LEU A 76 -0.44 6.62 -5.59
CA LEU A 76 -1.52 6.27 -4.68
C LEU A 76 -1.54 4.76 -4.54
N THR A 77 -1.43 4.25 -3.31
CA THR A 77 -1.58 2.83 -3.01
C THR A 77 -2.73 2.63 -2.05
N ASN A 78 -3.56 1.65 -2.33
CA ASN A 78 -4.59 1.17 -1.43
C ASN A 78 -4.36 -0.32 -1.19
N ARG A 79 -4.33 -0.72 0.06
CA ARG A 79 -4.29 -2.11 0.49
C ARG A 79 -5.48 -2.38 1.38
N LYS A 80 -6.15 -3.49 1.15
CA LYS A 80 -7.25 -3.96 1.97
C LYS A 80 -7.01 -5.41 2.41
N GLY A 81 -7.58 -5.79 3.53
CA GLY A 81 -7.59 -7.15 4.05
C GLY A 81 -6.80 -7.35 5.33
N VAL A 82 -7.01 -8.51 5.93
CA VAL A 82 -6.34 -8.93 7.17
C VAL A 82 -4.86 -9.20 6.93
N GLY A 83 -4.04 -9.00 7.96
CA GLY A 83 -2.60 -9.25 7.87
C GLY A 83 -2.28 -10.73 7.78
N THR A 84 -1.39 -11.06 6.85
CA THR A 84 -0.86 -12.42 6.63
C THR A 84 0.63 -12.50 6.91
N SER A 85 1.23 -11.42 7.38
CA SER A 85 2.66 -11.29 7.61
C SER A 85 3.12 -12.19 8.77
N ALA A 86 4.26 -12.82 8.59
CA ALA A 86 4.92 -13.60 9.64
C ALA A 86 5.25 -12.76 10.89
N ASP A 87 5.44 -11.44 10.72
CA ASP A 87 5.68 -10.50 11.82
C ASP A 87 4.47 -10.39 12.77
N SER A 88 3.30 -10.81 12.35
CA SER A 88 2.10 -10.88 13.19
C SER A 88 2.12 -12.08 14.16
N GLY A 89 3.12 -12.96 14.08
CA GLY A 89 3.29 -14.13 14.92
C GLY A 89 2.10 -15.09 14.84
N ARG A 90 1.69 -15.61 16.00
CA ARG A 90 0.56 -16.56 16.14
C ARG A 90 -0.77 -16.04 15.61
N PHE A 91 -0.93 -14.75 15.39
CA PHE A 91 -2.21 -14.13 15.08
C PHE A 91 -2.38 -13.79 13.62
N ASN A 92 -1.47 -14.24 12.74
CA ASN A 92 -1.67 -14.07 11.32
C ASN A 92 -2.80 -14.96 10.81
N MET A 93 -3.47 -14.52 9.75
CA MET A 93 -4.62 -15.21 9.19
C MET A 93 -4.30 -16.61 8.69
N LEU A 94 -3.12 -16.80 8.10
CA LEU A 94 -2.70 -18.11 7.62
C LEU A 94 -2.57 -19.12 8.77
N ALA A 95 -1.98 -18.71 9.89
CA ALA A 95 -1.89 -19.57 11.07
C ALA A 95 -3.29 -19.93 11.63
N GLN A 96 -4.23 -19.00 11.59
CA GLN A 96 -5.62 -19.28 12.02
C GLN A 96 -6.29 -20.30 11.10
N ILE A 97 -6.16 -20.19 9.79
CA ILE A 97 -6.69 -21.13 8.81
C ILE A 97 -6.13 -22.54 9.02
N LEU A 98 -4.81 -22.65 9.22
CA LEU A 98 -4.14 -23.92 9.41
C LEU A 98 -4.42 -24.57 10.79
N SER A 99 -4.81 -23.77 11.79
CA SER A 99 -5.11 -24.23 13.14
C SER A 99 -6.59 -24.48 13.40
N ALA A 100 -7.46 -24.01 12.51
CA ALA A 100 -8.90 -24.22 12.65
C ALA A 100 -9.25 -25.70 12.51
N ARG A 101 -10.04 -26.23 13.44
CA ARG A 101 -10.41 -27.65 13.37
C ARG A 101 -11.41 -27.90 12.23
N PRO A 102 -11.27 -29.04 11.54
CA PRO A 102 -12.07 -29.31 10.34
C PRO A 102 -13.47 -29.85 10.65
N THR A 103 -13.78 -30.22 11.87
CA THR A 103 -15.06 -30.83 12.26
C THR A 103 -15.68 -30.13 13.44
N GLY A 104 -17.00 -30.11 13.52
CA GLY A 104 -17.78 -29.49 14.61
C GLY A 104 -17.60 -30.14 15.99
N GLY A 105 -17.04 -31.35 16.06
CA GLY A 105 -16.79 -32.07 17.30
C GLY A 105 -18.08 -32.59 17.96
N LEU A 106 -18.18 -32.39 19.26
CA LEU A 106 -19.33 -32.86 20.03
C LEU A 106 -20.46 -31.83 20.15
N LYS A 107 -20.13 -30.55 19.93
CA LYS A 107 -21.05 -29.42 20.17
C LYS A 107 -21.68 -28.83 18.92
N LEU A 108 -21.03 -28.97 17.77
CA LEU A 108 -21.49 -28.40 16.51
C LEU A 108 -21.49 -29.45 15.40
N THR A 109 -22.38 -29.32 14.46
CA THR A 109 -22.25 -29.96 13.15
C THR A 109 -21.21 -29.22 12.31
N ASP A 110 -20.76 -29.81 11.20
CA ASP A 110 -19.82 -29.17 10.30
C ASP A 110 -20.39 -27.86 9.69
N ASP A 111 -21.67 -27.82 9.39
CA ASP A 111 -22.39 -26.65 8.89
C ASP A 111 -22.48 -25.54 9.96
N GLU A 112 -22.81 -25.89 11.19
CA GLU A 112 -22.83 -24.95 12.30
C GLU A 112 -21.42 -24.41 12.62
N LEU A 113 -20.37 -25.24 12.47
CA LEU A 113 -18.98 -24.79 12.62
C LEU A 113 -18.63 -23.74 11.56
N LEU A 114 -19.09 -23.92 10.32
CA LEU A 114 -18.86 -22.96 9.25
C LEU A 114 -19.58 -21.62 9.49
N ASP A 115 -20.75 -21.66 10.08
CA ASP A 115 -21.56 -20.46 10.37
C ASP A 115 -21.22 -19.78 11.71
N SER A 116 -20.66 -20.52 12.65
CA SER A 116 -20.30 -19.97 13.96
C SER A 116 -19.09 -19.06 13.87
N ALA A 117 -19.15 -17.89 14.47
CA ALA A 117 -18.01 -16.97 14.57
C ALA A 117 -16.92 -17.47 15.51
N ILE A 118 -17.30 -18.24 16.51
CA ILE A 118 -16.41 -18.78 17.57
C ILE A 118 -16.73 -20.24 17.79
N ASP A 119 -15.70 -21.06 17.88
CA ASP A 119 -15.80 -22.45 18.23
C ASP A 119 -15.86 -22.60 19.75
N PRO A 120 -17.01 -23.07 20.30
CA PRO A 120 -17.19 -23.16 21.74
C PRO A 120 -16.29 -24.20 22.41
N GLU A 121 -15.92 -25.29 21.72
CA GLU A 121 -15.04 -26.30 22.30
C GLU A 121 -13.57 -25.79 22.35
N MET A 122 -13.16 -25.08 21.32
CA MET A 122 -11.83 -24.45 21.31
C MET A 122 -11.74 -23.28 22.29
N LEU A 123 -12.85 -22.60 22.54
CA LEU A 123 -12.91 -21.57 23.57
C LEU A 123 -12.69 -22.15 24.96
N GLU A 124 -13.35 -23.29 25.28
CA GLU A 124 -13.20 -23.97 26.55
C GLU A 124 -11.83 -24.60 26.75
N SER A 125 -11.20 -25.10 25.69
CA SER A 125 -9.86 -25.67 25.74
C SER A 125 -8.75 -24.63 25.93
N GLY A 126 -9.04 -23.33 25.71
CA GLY A 126 -8.08 -22.26 25.78
C GLY A 126 -7.18 -22.13 24.53
N GLU A 127 -7.44 -22.88 23.48
CA GLU A 127 -6.68 -22.86 22.22
C GLU A 127 -6.92 -21.60 21.41
N SER A 128 -6.14 -20.57 21.70
CA SER A 128 -6.39 -19.19 21.25
C SER A 128 -6.36 -18.97 19.73
N LEU A 129 -5.72 -19.84 18.96
CA LEU A 129 -5.66 -19.73 17.50
C LEU A 129 -6.88 -20.34 16.81
N ALA A 130 -7.35 -21.47 17.32
CA ALA A 130 -8.46 -22.24 16.75
C ALA A 130 -9.85 -21.77 17.20
N GLN A 131 -9.93 -20.78 18.10
CA GLN A 131 -11.19 -20.29 18.66
C GLN A 131 -12.09 -19.56 17.66
N VAL A 132 -11.54 -19.04 16.57
CA VAL A 132 -12.23 -18.13 15.66
C VAL A 132 -12.31 -18.76 14.27
N ASN A 133 -13.51 -18.73 13.73
CA ASN A 133 -13.76 -19.12 12.36
C ASN A 133 -13.00 -18.19 11.39
N PRO A 134 -12.07 -18.73 10.59
CA PRO A 134 -11.25 -17.91 9.70
C PRO A 134 -12.06 -17.15 8.63
N VAL A 135 -13.16 -17.71 8.14
CA VAL A 135 -14.05 -17.06 7.17
C VAL A 135 -14.72 -15.85 7.81
N LYS A 136 -15.35 -16.04 8.95
CA LYS A 136 -16.00 -14.95 9.70
C LYS A 136 -15.01 -13.87 10.10
N GLN A 137 -13.79 -14.25 10.45
CA GLN A 137 -12.72 -13.27 10.76
C GLN A 137 -12.40 -12.38 9.53
N THR A 138 -12.27 -12.95 8.32
CA THR A 138 -12.02 -12.16 7.11
C THR A 138 -13.19 -11.25 6.74
N GLU A 139 -14.42 -11.65 7.04
CA GLU A 139 -15.64 -10.87 6.78
C GLU A 139 -15.87 -9.77 7.82
N SER A 140 -15.44 -10.03 9.05
CA SER A 140 -15.69 -9.14 10.19
C SER A 140 -14.58 -8.11 10.42
N VAL A 141 -13.43 -8.24 9.78
CA VAL A 141 -12.33 -7.27 9.90
C VAL A 141 -12.20 -6.45 8.63
N THR A 142 -12.45 -5.16 8.74
CA THR A 142 -12.11 -4.21 7.68
C THR A 142 -10.76 -3.57 8.04
N ASN A 143 -9.74 -3.80 7.22
CA ASN A 143 -8.43 -3.17 7.35
C ASN A 143 -8.04 -2.56 6.01
N THR A 144 -7.99 -1.25 5.95
CA THR A 144 -7.61 -0.51 4.75
C THR A 144 -6.45 0.41 5.05
N LYS A 145 -5.43 0.34 4.19
CA LYS A 145 -4.26 1.23 4.26
C LYS A 145 -4.15 1.98 2.95
N ARG A 146 -4.25 3.29 3.02
CA ARG A 146 -4.04 4.19 1.89
C ARG A 146 -2.77 4.99 2.12
N ALA A 147 -1.88 5.00 1.13
CA ALA A 147 -0.72 5.87 1.09
C ALA A 147 -0.74 6.67 -0.21
N GLU A 148 -0.66 7.98 -0.07
CA GLU A 148 -0.62 8.93 -1.17
C GLU A 148 0.70 9.69 -1.09
N MET A 149 1.47 9.63 -2.17
CA MET A 149 2.80 10.24 -2.26
C MET A 149 2.87 11.21 -3.43
N TRP A 150 3.37 12.39 -3.16
CA TRP A 150 3.80 13.36 -4.16
C TRP A 150 5.29 13.60 -4.02
N SER A 151 5.98 13.57 -5.13
CA SER A 151 7.41 13.89 -5.19
C SER A 151 7.67 14.83 -6.36
N GLY A 152 8.12 16.01 -6.07
CA GLY A 152 8.54 17.01 -7.05
C GLY A 152 10.04 17.28 -6.91
N ASN A 153 10.74 17.31 -8.02
CA ASN A 153 12.11 17.82 -8.07
C ASN A 153 12.28 18.72 -9.29
N GLY A 154 13.06 19.73 -9.13
CA GLY A 154 13.37 20.67 -10.21
C GLY A 154 14.76 21.27 -10.06
N SER A 155 15.34 21.66 -11.16
CA SER A 155 16.58 22.42 -11.15
C SER A 155 16.61 23.48 -12.25
N ILE A 156 17.29 24.56 -11.96
CA ILE A 156 17.62 25.63 -12.90
C ILE A 156 19.11 25.68 -13.02
N SER A 157 19.62 25.73 -14.25
CA SER A 157 21.04 25.91 -14.58
C SER A 157 21.19 27.17 -15.40
N TRP A 158 21.98 28.11 -14.90
CA TRP A 158 22.23 29.39 -15.53
C TRP A 158 23.72 29.63 -15.71
N GLN A 159 24.16 29.70 -16.96
CA GLN A 159 25.50 30.15 -17.31
C GLN A 159 25.51 31.68 -17.29
N ILE A 160 25.97 32.25 -16.17
CA ILE A 160 25.99 33.70 -15.93
C ILE A 160 26.94 34.39 -16.94
N ILE A 161 28.15 33.86 -17.05
CA ILE A 161 29.16 34.26 -18.05
C ILE A 161 29.91 33.00 -18.54
N LYS A 162 30.72 33.12 -19.57
CA LYS A 162 31.51 31.99 -20.07
C LYS A 162 32.43 31.43 -18.96
N GLY A 163 32.23 30.17 -18.63
CA GLY A 163 32.93 29.46 -17.56
C GLY A 163 32.29 29.52 -16.19
N LEU A 164 31.34 30.43 -15.90
CA LEU A 164 30.67 30.55 -14.62
C LEU A 164 29.22 30.06 -14.75
N THR A 165 28.90 28.99 -14.06
CA THR A 165 27.56 28.41 -14.06
C THR A 165 26.99 28.32 -12.62
N PHE A 166 25.83 28.87 -12.44
CA PHE A 166 25.03 28.70 -11.23
C PHE A 166 23.96 27.63 -11.45
N LYS A 167 23.84 26.71 -10.53
CA LYS A 167 22.80 25.70 -10.53
C LYS A 167 22.09 25.69 -9.17
N THR A 168 20.79 25.84 -9.20
CA THR A 168 19.91 25.57 -8.04
C THR A 168 19.04 24.37 -8.33
N ALA A 169 18.83 23.54 -7.32
CA ALA A 169 17.94 22.37 -7.39
C ALA A 169 17.13 22.25 -6.11
N GLY A 170 15.90 21.83 -6.23
CA GLY A 170 15.01 21.62 -5.10
C GLY A 170 14.24 20.32 -5.24
N THR A 171 13.94 19.71 -4.09
CA THR A 171 13.02 18.59 -4.00
C THR A 171 11.93 18.89 -2.98
N TYR A 172 10.75 18.40 -3.25
CA TYR A 172 9.62 18.42 -2.33
C TYR A 172 8.96 17.04 -2.36
N ASN A 173 8.85 16.41 -1.21
CA ASN A 173 8.22 15.10 -1.05
C ASN A 173 7.18 15.20 0.05
N THR A 174 6.00 14.66 -0.18
CA THR A 174 5.00 14.48 0.85
C THR A 174 4.38 13.10 0.75
N THR A 175 4.16 12.48 1.89
CA THR A 175 3.48 11.20 2.01
C THR A 175 2.37 11.33 3.03
N ASN A 176 1.14 11.04 2.61
CA ASN A 176 -0.02 10.99 3.47
C ASN A 176 -0.45 9.53 3.63
N ASN A 177 -0.42 9.04 4.85
CA ASN A 177 -0.81 7.67 5.20
C ASN A 177 -2.11 7.70 5.99
N ARG A 178 -3.04 6.81 5.64
CA ARG A 178 -4.26 6.58 6.41
C ARG A 178 -4.50 5.09 6.55
N THR A 179 -4.60 4.64 7.79
CA THR A 179 -4.98 3.26 8.12
C THR A 179 -6.31 3.31 8.86
N ASN A 180 -7.30 2.60 8.35
CA ASN A 180 -8.59 2.40 9.01
C ASN A 180 -8.72 0.93 9.32
N ILE A 181 -9.00 0.61 10.57
CA ILE A 181 -9.29 -0.75 11.02
C ILE A 181 -10.64 -0.71 11.74
N PHE A 182 -11.52 -1.62 11.37
CA PHE A 182 -12.80 -1.81 12.03
C PHE A 182 -13.05 -3.29 12.25
N TYR A 183 -13.37 -3.65 13.47
CA TYR A 183 -13.70 -4.98 13.94
C TYR A 183 -15.20 -5.05 14.21
N LYS A 184 -15.90 -5.77 13.32
CA LYS A 184 -17.35 -6.03 13.47
C LYS A 184 -17.60 -7.15 14.46
N ASP A 185 -18.86 -7.38 14.75
CA ASP A 185 -19.30 -8.60 15.42
C ASP A 185 -18.80 -9.84 14.68
N GLY A 186 -18.46 -10.89 15.41
CA GLY A 186 -17.88 -12.11 14.86
C GLY A 186 -16.37 -12.06 14.64
N SER A 187 -15.71 -10.90 14.86
CA SER A 187 -14.26 -10.83 14.92
C SER A 187 -13.74 -11.24 16.32
N LYS A 188 -12.56 -11.83 16.36
CA LYS A 188 -11.86 -12.16 17.60
C LYS A 188 -11.64 -10.93 18.49
N GLU A 189 -11.35 -9.81 17.86
CA GLU A 189 -11.07 -8.54 18.54
C GLU A 189 -12.34 -7.99 19.19
N ALA A 190 -13.49 -8.04 18.51
CA ALA A 190 -14.78 -7.64 19.07
C ALA A 190 -15.18 -8.57 20.23
N TYR A 191 -14.98 -9.88 20.06
CA TYR A 191 -15.24 -10.85 21.13
C TYR A 191 -14.44 -10.53 22.39
N ARG A 192 -13.13 -10.27 22.26
CA ARG A 192 -12.26 -9.89 23.39
C ARG A 192 -12.64 -8.54 24.00
N ASN A 193 -13.28 -7.67 23.23
CA ASN A 193 -13.78 -6.37 23.70
C ASN A 193 -15.20 -6.46 24.30
N GLY A 194 -15.56 -7.59 24.88
CA GLY A 194 -16.90 -7.83 25.47
C GLY A 194 -17.99 -7.89 24.41
N GLN A 195 -17.71 -8.48 23.27
CA GLN A 195 -18.60 -8.62 22.09
C GLN A 195 -19.05 -7.27 21.49
N LYS A 196 -18.23 -6.23 21.66
CA LYS A 196 -18.53 -4.89 21.13
C LYS A 196 -17.65 -4.56 19.94
N PRO A 197 -18.23 -4.19 18.79
CA PRO A 197 -17.49 -3.68 17.66
C PRO A 197 -16.70 -2.43 18.04
N TYR A 198 -15.53 -2.27 17.43
CA TYR A 198 -14.74 -1.05 17.56
C TYR A 198 -13.82 -0.86 16.36
N GLY A 199 -13.30 0.34 16.24
CA GLY A 199 -12.38 0.65 15.17
C GLY A 199 -11.42 1.76 15.54
N ARG A 200 -10.41 1.91 14.71
CA ARG A 200 -9.45 3.02 14.81
C ARG A 200 -9.08 3.54 13.44
N THR A 201 -8.84 4.84 13.39
CA THR A 201 -8.22 5.49 12.26
C THR A 201 -6.87 6.07 12.70
N GLN A 202 -5.84 5.79 11.95
CA GLN A 202 -4.52 6.38 12.13
C GLN A 202 -4.16 7.15 10.88
N MET A 203 -3.74 8.39 11.04
CA MET A 203 -3.28 9.25 9.96
C MET A 203 -1.85 9.71 10.24
N GLY A 204 -1.05 9.77 9.21
CA GLY A 204 0.31 10.30 9.27
C GLY A 204 0.61 11.11 8.03
N ARG A 205 1.31 12.22 8.20
CA ARG A 205 1.82 13.03 7.11
C ARG A 205 3.31 13.25 7.32
N ASP A 206 4.09 12.96 6.30
CA ASP A 206 5.52 13.28 6.23
C ASP A 206 5.73 14.29 5.10
N VAL A 207 6.50 15.33 5.38
CA VAL A 207 6.86 16.35 4.40
C VAL A 207 8.36 16.58 4.49
N ARG A 208 9.03 16.47 3.36
CA ARG A 208 10.47 16.73 3.24
C ARG A 208 10.73 17.61 2.05
N TRP A 209 11.54 18.61 2.25
CA TRP A 209 12.05 19.45 1.18
C TRP A 209 13.55 19.67 1.32
N THR A 210 14.21 19.81 0.20
CA THR A 210 15.64 20.12 0.14
C THR A 210 15.89 21.17 -0.92
N ASN A 211 16.89 22.00 -0.69
CA ASN A 211 17.40 22.91 -1.69
C ASN A 211 18.92 22.79 -1.75
N PHE A 212 19.44 22.79 -2.93
CA PHE A 212 20.87 22.69 -3.21
C PHE A 212 21.26 23.78 -4.21
N ASN A 213 22.31 24.54 -3.89
CA ASN A 213 22.83 25.59 -4.73
C ASN A 213 24.32 25.34 -5.00
N ASN A 214 24.72 25.46 -6.25
CA ASN A 214 26.09 25.24 -6.68
C ASN A 214 26.53 26.35 -7.65
N LEU A 215 27.73 26.89 -7.44
CA LEU A 215 28.39 27.81 -8.33
C LEU A 215 29.67 27.14 -8.83
N THR A 216 29.78 26.94 -10.12
CA THR A 216 30.90 26.25 -10.74
C THR A 216 31.67 27.24 -11.67
N TRP A 217 32.96 27.35 -11.46
CA TRP A 217 33.85 28.09 -12.33
C TRP A 217 34.76 27.13 -13.08
N LYS A 218 34.78 27.25 -14.41
CA LYS A 218 35.68 26.49 -15.31
C LYS A 218 36.50 27.45 -16.16
N GLN A 219 37.80 27.42 -15.99
CA GLN A 219 38.75 28.20 -16.80
C GLN A 219 39.73 27.24 -17.49
N LYS A 220 39.96 27.43 -18.80
CA LYS A 220 41.06 26.73 -19.46
C LYS A 220 42.33 27.48 -19.11
N VAL A 221 43.23 26.84 -18.36
CA VAL A 221 44.61 27.31 -18.20
C VAL A 221 45.36 26.90 -19.47
N LYS A 222 45.99 27.87 -20.14
CA LYS A 222 46.84 27.60 -21.29
C LYS A 222 48.18 27.11 -20.82
#